data_68cbefaf56fb99f2cbb987d1e34bdbcb
#
_entry.id   68cbefaf56fb99f2cbb987d1e34bdbcb
#
_cell.length_a   1.000
_cell.length_b   1.000
_cell.length_c   1.000
_cell.angle_alpha   90.00
_cell.angle_beta   90.00
_cell.angle_gamma   90.00
#
_symmetry.space_group_name_H-M   'P 1'
#
loop_
_entity.id
_entity.type
_entity.pdbx_description
1 polymer ?
#
loop_
_entity_poly.entity_id
_entity_poly.type
_entity_poly.pdbx_seq_one_letter_code
_entity_poly.pdbx_strand_id
1 'polypeptide(L)'
;ELNAQIVLVVASKHGIFAIERAKNANIPVSIYEKGEYENLELMYADLIDELKEKEVEYIILAGYLTILTPNIIREYKQKIINIHPSLLPKFGGKGYYGLKVHQAVIDAKEKVSGATVHFVDEQIDTGDIIDQVEVPVYEYDTPETLQARVLQEEHKLYLKALKKVLK
;
A
#
# COMPACT_ATOMS: atom_id res chain seq x y z
N GLU A 1 8.39 -8.87 -17.30
CA GLU A 1 9.34 -8.43 -16.27
C GLU A 1 9.13 -6.94 -15.99
N LEU A 2 9.42 -6.49 -14.76
CA LEU A 2 9.52 -5.07 -14.39
C LEU A 2 10.96 -4.62 -14.63
N ASN A 3 11.13 -3.43 -15.19
CA ASN A 3 12.44 -2.80 -15.28
C ASN A 3 12.73 -2.06 -13.94
N ALA A 4 12.78 -2.82 -12.87
CA ALA A 4 12.99 -2.30 -11.53
C ALA A 4 13.62 -3.36 -10.62
N GLN A 5 14.39 -2.90 -9.64
CA GLN A 5 14.99 -3.73 -8.61
C GLN A 5 14.50 -3.29 -7.23
N ILE A 6 14.17 -4.24 -6.38
CA ILE A 6 13.88 -3.96 -4.97
C ILE A 6 15.22 -3.88 -4.23
N VAL A 7 15.60 -2.69 -3.78
CA VAL A 7 16.87 -2.45 -3.10
C VAL A 7 16.74 -2.46 -1.57
N LEU A 8 15.51 -2.27 -1.06
CA LEU A 8 15.21 -2.25 0.37
C LEU A 8 13.77 -2.67 0.63
N VAL A 9 13.55 -3.43 1.69
CA VAL A 9 12.23 -3.63 2.30
C VAL A 9 12.21 -2.91 3.64
N VAL A 10 11.22 -2.04 3.85
CA VAL A 10 11.01 -1.33 5.11
C VAL A 10 9.85 -1.98 5.86
N ALA A 11 10.11 -2.42 7.08
CA ALA A 11 9.13 -3.00 7.98
C ALA A 11 8.74 -1.99 9.07
N SER A 12 7.44 -1.92 9.38
CA SER A 12 6.91 -1.00 10.40
C SER A 12 7.06 -1.51 11.84
N LYS A 13 7.48 -2.76 12.01
CA LYS A 13 7.77 -3.40 13.30
C LYS A 13 8.49 -4.72 13.11
N HIS A 14 9.09 -5.19 14.19
CA HIS A 14 9.69 -6.53 14.24
C HIS A 14 8.67 -7.65 14.06
N GLY A 15 9.12 -8.82 13.61
CA GLY A 15 8.36 -10.07 13.60
C GLY A 15 7.25 -10.17 12.54
N ILE A 16 7.15 -9.24 11.59
CA ILE A 16 6.19 -9.33 10.50
C ILE A 16 6.71 -10.20 9.35
N PHE A 17 5.81 -10.88 8.66
CA PHE A 17 6.14 -11.85 7.61
C PHE A 17 6.91 -11.24 6.42
N ALA A 18 6.74 -9.94 6.17
CA ALA A 18 7.49 -9.24 5.13
C ALA A 18 9.02 -9.31 5.33
N ILE A 19 9.49 -9.31 6.58
CA ILE A 19 10.91 -9.44 6.92
C ILE A 19 11.47 -10.80 6.48
N GLU A 20 10.74 -11.87 6.76
CA GLU A 20 11.12 -13.23 6.36
C GLU A 20 11.15 -13.38 4.84
N ARG A 21 10.13 -12.86 4.15
CA ARG A 21 10.07 -12.85 2.68
C ARG A 21 11.26 -12.11 2.06
N ALA A 22 11.59 -10.95 2.58
CA ALA A 22 12.73 -10.16 2.09
C ALA A 22 14.06 -10.90 2.30
N LYS A 23 14.27 -11.50 3.48
CA LYS A 23 15.45 -12.30 3.79
C LYS A 23 15.58 -13.49 2.84
N ASN A 24 14.50 -14.22 2.59
CA ASN A 24 14.48 -15.36 1.67
C ASN A 24 14.77 -14.94 0.22
N ALA A 25 14.48 -13.70 -0.14
CA ALA A 25 14.80 -13.13 -1.44
C ALA A 25 16.18 -12.40 -1.48
N ASN A 26 16.95 -12.46 -0.40
CA ASN A 26 18.23 -11.74 -0.24
C ASN A 26 18.09 -10.22 -0.44
N ILE A 27 16.97 -9.64 -0.03
CA ILE A 27 16.73 -8.21 -0.07
C ILE A 27 17.01 -7.62 1.30
N PRO A 28 17.81 -6.52 1.41
CA PRO A 28 18.04 -5.81 2.66
C PRO A 28 16.74 -5.37 3.33
N VAL A 29 16.70 -5.41 4.66
CA VAL A 29 15.54 -5.01 5.47
C VAL A 29 15.97 -3.97 6.49
N SER A 30 15.21 -2.88 6.58
CA SER A 30 15.27 -1.91 7.66
C SER A 30 13.95 -1.86 8.42
N ILE A 31 14.01 -1.67 9.72
CA ILE A 31 12.82 -1.62 10.58
C ILE A 31 12.69 -0.20 11.13
N TYR A 32 11.56 0.42 10.89
CA TYR A 32 11.21 1.75 11.38
C TYR A 32 9.94 1.64 12.22
N GLU A 33 10.12 1.42 13.52
CA GLU A 33 9.02 1.24 14.45
C GLU A 33 8.68 2.56 15.15
N LYS A 34 7.44 3.02 14.98
CA LYS A 34 6.99 4.33 15.49
C LYS A 34 7.22 4.53 16.99
N GLY A 35 7.24 3.45 17.77
CA GLY A 35 7.50 3.48 19.22
C GLY A 35 8.93 3.82 19.60
N GLU A 36 9.88 3.76 18.65
CA GLU A 36 11.29 4.07 18.85
C GLU A 36 11.63 5.53 18.58
N TYR A 37 10.66 6.32 18.14
CA TYR A 37 10.82 7.72 17.76
C TYR A 37 9.90 8.63 18.59
N GLU A 38 10.32 9.85 18.81
CA GLU A 38 9.51 10.88 19.48
C GLU A 38 8.22 11.19 18.70
N ASN A 39 8.34 11.22 17.37
CA ASN A 39 7.20 11.39 16.46
C ASN A 39 7.48 10.78 15.08
N LEU A 40 6.43 10.65 14.26
CA LEU A 40 6.53 10.07 12.93
C LEU A 40 7.37 10.92 11.96
N GLU A 41 7.39 12.23 12.11
CA GLU A 41 8.14 13.11 11.22
C GLU A 41 9.65 12.89 11.35
N LEU A 42 10.15 12.69 12.57
CA LEU A 42 11.55 12.31 12.81
C LEU A 42 11.86 10.91 12.27
N MET A 43 10.95 9.95 12.48
CA MET A 43 11.10 8.60 11.93
C MET A 43 11.23 8.63 10.39
N TYR A 44 10.37 9.39 9.72
CA TYR A 44 10.43 9.49 8.26
C TYR A 44 11.60 10.36 7.77
N ALA A 45 12.11 11.29 8.57
CA ALA A 45 13.35 12.01 8.23
C ALA A 45 14.53 11.04 8.15
N ASP A 46 14.71 10.17 9.14
CA ASP A 46 15.75 9.14 9.12
C ASP A 46 15.57 8.14 7.95
N LEU A 47 14.31 7.73 7.69
CA LEU A 47 14.01 6.86 6.57
C LEU A 47 14.34 7.52 5.23
N ILE A 48 14.01 8.80 5.04
CA ILE A 48 14.34 9.54 3.82
C ILE A 48 15.84 9.53 3.55
N ASP A 49 16.65 9.71 4.58
CA ASP A 49 18.11 9.70 4.44
C ASP A 49 18.61 8.32 3.98
N GLU A 50 18.11 7.23 4.57
CA GLU A 50 18.46 5.87 4.11
C GLU A 50 17.98 5.60 2.68
N LEU A 51 16.76 6.02 2.33
CA LEU A 51 16.24 5.85 0.97
C LEU A 51 17.09 6.58 -0.07
N LYS A 52 17.58 7.78 0.26
CA LYS A 52 18.50 8.55 -0.59
C LYS A 52 19.87 7.89 -0.75
N GLU A 53 20.44 7.39 0.33
CA GLU A 53 21.71 6.64 0.30
C GLU A 53 21.63 5.40 -0.61
N LYS A 54 20.47 4.77 -0.66
CA LYS A 54 20.19 3.59 -1.50
C LYS A 54 19.67 3.93 -2.89
N GLU A 55 19.65 5.21 -3.25
CA GLU A 55 19.17 5.70 -4.55
C GLU A 55 17.76 5.21 -4.91
N VAL A 56 16.87 5.14 -3.90
CA VAL A 56 15.49 4.70 -4.10
C VAL A 56 14.72 5.74 -4.92
N GLU A 57 14.17 5.33 -6.05
CA GLU A 57 13.39 6.20 -6.92
C GLU A 57 11.89 6.18 -6.61
N TYR A 58 11.35 5.02 -6.21
CA TYR A 58 9.94 4.81 -5.92
C TYR A 58 9.74 4.07 -4.60
N ILE A 59 8.67 4.41 -3.89
CA ILE A 59 8.21 3.72 -2.69
C ILE A 59 6.91 2.99 -3.03
N ILE A 60 6.90 1.67 -2.79
CA ILE A 60 5.75 0.82 -3.06
C ILE A 60 5.18 0.35 -1.73
N LEU A 61 3.96 0.79 -1.41
CA LEU A 61 3.27 0.40 -0.18
C LEU A 61 2.50 -0.90 -0.39
N ALA A 62 2.73 -1.86 0.48
CA ALA A 62 2.06 -3.16 0.47
C ALA A 62 1.60 -3.52 1.90
N GLY A 63 0.37 -3.17 2.24
CA GLY A 63 -0.16 -3.40 3.60
C GLY A 63 0.54 -2.58 4.68
N TYR A 64 1.14 -1.46 4.33
CA TYR A 64 1.78 -0.54 5.27
C TYR A 64 0.73 0.39 5.87
N LEU A 65 0.45 0.25 7.17
CA LEU A 65 -0.66 0.94 7.85
C LEU A 65 -0.23 2.19 8.62
N THR A 66 1.07 2.43 8.78
CA THR A 66 1.57 3.65 9.42
C THR A 66 1.32 4.85 8.49
N ILE A 67 0.68 5.88 9.01
CA ILE A 67 0.38 7.10 8.23
C ILE A 67 1.69 7.77 7.82
N LEU A 68 1.82 8.08 6.55
CA LEU A 68 2.94 8.85 6.03
C LEU A 68 2.78 10.34 6.40
N THR A 69 3.87 10.97 6.81
CA THR A 69 3.89 12.39 7.13
C THR A 69 4.22 13.24 5.88
N PRO A 70 3.88 14.54 5.89
CA PRO A 70 4.11 15.40 4.73
C PRO A 70 5.56 15.45 4.23
N ASN A 71 6.56 15.30 5.10
CA ASN A 71 7.97 15.35 4.70
C ASN A 71 8.32 14.23 3.69
N ILE A 72 7.97 12.96 3.97
CA ILE A 72 8.26 11.85 3.03
C ILE A 72 7.38 11.95 1.78
N ILE A 73 6.12 12.39 1.90
CA ILE A 73 5.22 12.54 0.75
C ILE A 73 5.74 13.62 -0.21
N ARG A 74 6.25 14.74 0.30
CA ARG A 74 6.82 15.81 -0.51
C ARG A 74 8.13 15.41 -1.16
N GLU A 75 9.00 14.71 -0.44
CA GLU A 75 10.28 14.21 -0.95
C GLU A 75 10.08 13.23 -2.12
N TYR A 76 9.10 12.34 -1.99
CA TYR A 76 8.74 11.34 -3.01
C TYR A 76 7.43 11.66 -3.73
N LYS A 77 7.20 12.95 -4.03
CA LYS A 77 5.98 13.39 -4.71
C LYS A 77 5.77 12.65 -6.03
N GLN A 78 4.58 12.04 -6.18
CA GLN A 78 4.22 11.17 -7.32
C GLN A 78 5.16 9.96 -7.53
N LYS A 79 5.84 9.54 -6.48
CA LYS A 79 6.73 8.38 -6.47
C LYS A 79 6.39 7.38 -5.36
N ILE A 80 5.32 7.63 -4.59
CA ILE A 80 4.78 6.68 -3.62
C ILE A 80 3.51 6.10 -4.21
N ILE A 81 3.47 4.77 -4.31
CA ILE A 81 2.35 4.03 -4.91
C ILE A 81 1.75 3.13 -3.84
N ASN A 82 0.42 3.12 -3.73
CA ASN A 82 -0.33 2.28 -2.81
C ASN A 82 -1.40 1.50 -3.55
N ILE A 83 -1.82 0.39 -2.95
CA ILE A 83 -3.01 -0.35 -3.36
C ILE A 83 -4.04 -0.30 -2.23
N HIS A 84 -5.29 0.01 -2.56
CA HIS A 84 -6.41 0.07 -1.64
C HIS A 84 -7.51 -0.92 -2.08
N PRO A 85 -8.07 -1.74 -1.15
CA PRO A 85 -8.97 -2.83 -1.51
C PRO A 85 -10.42 -2.38 -1.74
N SER A 86 -10.63 -1.28 -2.44
CA SER A 86 -11.92 -0.82 -2.92
C SER A 86 -11.80 -0.04 -4.24
N LEU A 87 -12.94 0.27 -4.85
CA LEU A 87 -13.02 1.16 -6.01
C LEU A 87 -13.05 2.62 -5.52
N LEU A 88 -11.88 3.22 -5.30
CA LEU A 88 -11.78 4.61 -4.88
C LEU A 88 -12.54 5.55 -5.85
N PRO A 89 -13.18 6.61 -5.34
CA PRO A 89 -13.12 7.13 -3.96
C PRO A 89 -14.04 6.42 -2.94
N LYS A 90 -14.86 5.47 -3.35
CA LYS A 90 -15.74 4.74 -2.42
C LYS A 90 -14.92 3.91 -1.44
N PHE A 91 -15.33 3.91 -0.17
CA PHE A 91 -14.73 3.14 0.92
C PHE A 91 -13.22 3.37 1.06
N GLY A 92 -12.78 4.59 0.79
CA GLY A 92 -11.42 5.10 1.04
C GLY A 92 -11.38 6.11 2.17
N GLY A 93 -10.17 6.48 2.60
CA GLY A 93 -9.93 7.46 3.64
C GLY A 93 -9.86 6.89 5.05
N LYS A 94 -9.93 7.79 6.05
CA LYS A 94 -9.71 7.45 7.46
C LYS A 94 -10.68 6.35 7.95
N GLY A 95 -10.11 5.28 8.50
CA GLY A 95 -10.89 4.17 9.08
C GLY A 95 -11.18 3.02 8.10
N TYR A 96 -10.98 3.21 6.80
CA TYR A 96 -11.16 2.17 5.79
C TYR A 96 -9.85 1.41 5.53
N TYR A 97 -9.65 0.30 6.23
CA TYR A 97 -8.50 -0.59 6.07
C TYR A 97 -8.84 -2.03 6.45
N GLY A 98 -8.12 -2.99 5.88
CA GLY A 98 -8.31 -4.42 6.16
C GLY A 98 -9.75 -4.87 5.96
N LEU A 99 -10.26 -5.72 6.86
CA LEU A 99 -11.64 -6.24 6.79
C LEU A 99 -12.72 -5.16 6.88
N LYS A 100 -12.44 -4.00 7.49
CA LYS A 100 -13.41 -2.90 7.62
C LYS A 100 -13.88 -2.37 6.26
N VAL A 101 -13.02 -2.38 5.26
CA VAL A 101 -13.38 -1.98 3.89
C VAL A 101 -14.42 -2.93 3.33
N HIS A 102 -14.18 -4.24 3.42
CA HIS A 102 -15.07 -5.26 2.89
C HIS A 102 -16.40 -5.33 3.64
N GLN A 103 -16.36 -5.15 4.96
CA GLN A 103 -17.58 -5.05 5.76
C GLN A 103 -18.44 -3.85 5.31
N ALA A 104 -17.83 -2.68 5.11
CA ALA A 104 -18.55 -1.48 4.67
C ALA A 104 -19.16 -1.65 3.27
N VAL A 105 -18.49 -2.33 2.35
CA VAL A 105 -19.01 -2.67 1.02
C VAL A 105 -20.25 -3.56 1.13
N ILE A 106 -20.20 -4.58 2.00
CA ILE A 106 -21.33 -5.51 2.23
C ILE A 106 -22.51 -4.77 2.90
N ASP A 107 -22.24 -3.97 3.92
CA ASP A 107 -23.27 -3.20 4.64
C ASP A 107 -23.97 -2.19 3.73
N ALA A 108 -23.23 -1.62 2.78
CA ALA A 108 -23.78 -0.73 1.74
C ALA A 108 -24.53 -1.48 0.64
N LYS A 109 -24.56 -2.82 0.68
CA LYS A 109 -25.22 -3.67 -0.34
C LYS A 109 -24.73 -3.41 -1.76
N GLU A 110 -23.45 -3.05 -1.90
CA GLU A 110 -22.83 -2.87 -3.21
C GLU A 110 -22.83 -4.20 -3.97
N LYS A 111 -22.98 -4.13 -5.29
CA LYS A 111 -22.95 -5.33 -6.17
C LYS A 111 -21.54 -5.56 -6.72
N VAL A 112 -20.71 -4.53 -6.65
CA VAL A 112 -19.33 -4.53 -7.16
C VAL A 112 -18.42 -3.88 -6.13
N SER A 113 -17.28 -4.49 -5.88
CA SER A 113 -16.13 -3.96 -5.16
C SER A 113 -14.91 -4.01 -6.09
N GLY A 114 -13.72 -3.95 -5.55
CA GLY A 114 -12.50 -4.07 -6.33
C GLY A 114 -11.28 -3.59 -5.59
N ALA A 115 -10.28 -3.23 -6.36
CA ALA A 115 -9.05 -2.64 -5.86
C ALA A 115 -8.62 -1.45 -6.73
N THR A 116 -7.91 -0.53 -6.11
CA THR A 116 -7.35 0.66 -6.76
C THR A 116 -5.87 0.79 -6.45
N VAL A 117 -5.05 0.93 -7.49
CA VAL A 117 -3.65 1.37 -7.36
C VAL A 117 -3.59 2.86 -7.66
N HIS A 118 -2.98 3.62 -6.76
CA HIS A 118 -2.95 5.08 -6.84
C HIS A 118 -1.64 5.64 -6.31
N PHE A 119 -1.31 6.86 -6.72
CA PHE A 119 -0.27 7.64 -6.08
C PHE A 119 -0.74 8.12 -4.70
N VAL A 120 0.20 8.23 -3.77
CA VAL A 120 -0.09 8.76 -2.43
C VAL A 120 0.16 10.27 -2.43
N ASP A 121 -0.81 11.01 -1.91
CA ASP A 121 -0.72 12.44 -1.60
C ASP A 121 -0.84 12.71 -0.09
N GLU A 122 -0.93 13.97 0.32
CA GLU A 122 -1.02 14.35 1.73
C GLU A 122 -2.36 13.99 2.40
N GLN A 123 -3.35 13.56 1.62
CA GLN A 123 -4.63 13.08 2.13
C GLN A 123 -4.72 11.56 1.95
N ILE A 124 -5.53 10.90 2.77
CA ILE A 124 -5.63 9.44 2.74
C ILE A 124 -6.48 9.01 1.55
N ASP A 125 -5.91 8.16 0.68
CA ASP A 125 -6.58 7.52 -0.48
C ASP A 125 -7.18 8.50 -1.51
N THR A 126 -6.58 9.69 -1.68
CA THR A 126 -7.07 10.73 -2.60
C THR A 126 -6.18 10.99 -3.81
N GLY A 127 -4.97 10.42 -3.84
CA GLY A 127 -4.02 10.63 -4.93
C GLY A 127 -4.50 10.04 -6.27
N ASP A 128 -3.85 10.48 -7.34
CA ASP A 128 -4.20 10.10 -8.73
C ASP A 128 -4.25 8.58 -8.92
N ILE A 129 -5.33 8.09 -9.49
CA ILE A 129 -5.53 6.67 -9.78
C ILE A 129 -4.68 6.24 -10.96
N ILE A 130 -3.92 5.15 -10.78
CA ILE A 130 -3.08 4.55 -11.83
C ILE A 130 -3.89 3.47 -12.58
N ASP A 131 -4.55 2.60 -11.84
CA ASP A 131 -5.39 1.52 -12.40
C ASP A 131 -6.38 1.01 -11.35
N GLN A 132 -7.47 0.38 -11.83
CA GLN A 132 -8.50 -0.24 -10.99
C GLN A 132 -8.94 -1.58 -11.57
N VAL A 133 -9.47 -2.44 -10.73
CA VAL A 133 -10.12 -3.69 -11.13
C VAL A 133 -11.42 -3.89 -10.34
N GLU A 134 -12.46 -4.30 -11.03
CA GLU A 134 -13.74 -4.66 -10.43
C GLU A 134 -13.77 -6.12 -9.99
N VAL A 135 -14.46 -6.38 -8.87
CA VAL A 135 -14.68 -7.69 -8.29
C VAL A 135 -16.16 -7.80 -7.90
N PRO A 136 -16.90 -8.87 -8.28
CA PRO A 136 -18.28 -9.03 -7.89
C PRO A 136 -18.45 -9.23 -6.40
N VAL A 137 -19.53 -8.71 -5.83
CA VAL A 137 -19.99 -8.95 -4.46
C VAL A 137 -21.24 -9.83 -4.52
N TYR A 138 -21.19 -10.94 -3.79
CA TYR A 138 -22.31 -11.90 -3.75
C TYR A 138 -23.11 -11.75 -2.46
N GLU A 139 -24.39 -12.12 -2.49
CA GLU A 139 -25.30 -12.00 -1.33
C GLU A 139 -24.86 -12.82 -0.11
N TYR A 140 -24.11 -13.89 -0.33
CA TYR A 140 -23.56 -14.75 0.71
C TYR A 140 -22.15 -14.37 1.17
N ASP A 141 -21.58 -13.28 0.65
CA ASP A 141 -20.23 -12.88 1.05
C ASP A 141 -20.16 -12.46 2.52
N THR A 142 -19.11 -12.91 3.16
CA THR A 142 -18.59 -12.34 4.39
C THR A 142 -17.44 -11.39 4.07
N PRO A 143 -17.03 -10.52 4.99
CA PRO A 143 -15.83 -9.67 4.77
C PRO A 143 -14.61 -10.48 4.35
N GLU A 144 -14.43 -11.67 4.93
CA GLU A 144 -13.30 -12.56 4.67
C GLU A 144 -13.35 -13.15 3.25
N THR A 145 -14.52 -13.60 2.79
CA THR A 145 -14.67 -14.16 1.43
C THR A 145 -14.48 -13.10 0.36
N LEU A 146 -15.02 -11.91 0.58
CA LEU A 146 -14.82 -10.77 -0.30
C LEU A 146 -13.36 -10.33 -0.31
N GLN A 147 -12.72 -10.23 0.87
CA GLN A 147 -11.30 -9.91 0.98
C GLN A 147 -10.43 -10.89 0.17
N ALA A 148 -10.68 -12.19 0.32
CA ALA A 148 -9.90 -13.21 -0.39
C ALA A 148 -10.03 -13.08 -1.92
N ARG A 149 -11.23 -12.74 -2.40
CA ARG A 149 -11.49 -12.52 -3.83
C ARG A 149 -10.80 -11.26 -4.33
N VAL A 150 -10.90 -10.16 -3.61
CA VAL A 150 -10.25 -8.89 -3.94
C VAL A 150 -8.72 -9.06 -3.93
N LEU A 151 -8.14 -9.75 -2.95
CA LEU A 151 -6.69 -9.96 -2.82
C LEU A 151 -6.10 -10.68 -4.04
N GLN A 152 -6.81 -11.64 -4.63
CA GLN A 152 -6.34 -12.32 -5.84
C GLN A 152 -6.19 -11.34 -7.01
N GLU A 153 -7.11 -10.39 -7.14
CA GLU A 153 -7.05 -9.38 -8.19
C GLU A 153 -6.08 -8.24 -7.86
N GLU A 154 -5.91 -7.90 -6.57
CA GLU A 154 -4.89 -6.94 -6.13
C GLU A 154 -3.49 -7.32 -6.62
N HIS A 155 -3.09 -8.58 -6.48
CA HIS A 155 -1.77 -9.06 -6.88
C HIS A 155 -1.51 -8.85 -8.38
N LYS A 156 -2.51 -9.12 -9.22
CA LYS A 156 -2.43 -8.94 -10.68
C LYS A 156 -2.43 -7.45 -11.04
N LEU A 157 -3.35 -6.70 -10.42
CA LEU A 157 -3.51 -5.27 -10.66
C LEU A 157 -2.25 -4.51 -10.29
N TYR A 158 -1.67 -4.80 -9.13
CA TYR A 158 -0.49 -4.08 -8.65
C TYR A 158 0.70 -4.24 -9.60
N LEU A 159 0.98 -5.48 -10.04
CA LEU A 159 2.01 -5.74 -11.03
C LEU A 159 1.75 -5.01 -12.36
N LYS A 160 0.49 -5.02 -12.83
CA LYS A 160 0.08 -4.32 -14.05
C LYS A 160 0.26 -2.81 -13.93
N ALA A 161 -0.15 -2.22 -12.79
CA ALA A 161 -0.02 -0.79 -12.53
C ALA A 161 1.45 -0.36 -12.42
N LEU A 162 2.28 -1.14 -11.74
CA LEU A 162 3.73 -0.87 -11.65
C LEU A 162 4.40 -0.90 -13.02
N LYS A 163 4.02 -1.80 -13.92
CA LYS A 163 4.51 -1.82 -15.31
C LYS A 163 4.14 -0.57 -16.11
N LYS A 164 3.08 0.14 -15.74
CA LYS A 164 2.71 1.40 -16.40
C LYS A 164 3.59 2.56 -15.93
N VAL A 165 4.05 2.53 -14.69
CA VAL A 165 4.78 3.63 -14.04
C VAL A 165 6.30 3.44 -14.13
N LEU A 166 6.78 2.23 -13.84
CA LEU A 166 8.22 1.87 -13.83
C LEU A 166 8.63 1.42 -15.24
N LYS A 167 9.01 2.36 -16.08
CA LYS A 167 9.39 2.12 -17.48
C LYS A 167 10.90 2.06 -17.66
#